data_4c0c8cca94b2440b51be27baa1a3ce0f
#
_entry.id   4c0c8cca94b2440b51be27baa1a3ce0f
#
_cell.length_a   1.000
_cell.length_b   1.000
_cell.length_c   1.000
_cell.angle_alpha   90.00
_cell.angle_beta   90.00
_cell.angle_gamma   90.00
#
_symmetry.space_group_name_H-M   'P 1'
#
loop_
_entity.id
_entity.type
_entity.pdbx_description
1 polymer ?
#
loop_
_entity_poly.entity_id
_entity_poly.type
_entity_poly.pdbx_seq_one_letter_code
_entity_poly.pdbx_strand_id
1 'polypeptide(L)'
;MRIRRHTSGAGGWGGVARAILNTVLPPRCQACGCVLPCPATGPKTTEVPLESQRFRSVATLKGYLCADCLKDVIVIKSPQCTCCGQMFAGREGPDHLCGACSRRLWQFGRARAAAVFDTSLAALVHHLKYNARTGLARPLGRLMLKKLRVYWDPAEFDALVPIPLHPGRLRKRGFNQSALLLQSWIQMGKKVPNGVNASLAIPGLLERIKPTESQTGLGRRERVANLKNAFRVPRGKTVTGFKILLVDDVFTTGATANECARTLLQAGARSVDVFTLARTQIEYGTRNHGKTS
;
A
#
# COMPACT_ATOMS: atom_id res chain seq x y z
N MET A 1 13.21 -51.50 25.90
CA MET A 1 13.79 -51.40 24.55
C MET A 1 13.36 -50.05 23.95
N ARG A 2 14.21 -49.01 24.04
CA ARG A 2 13.88 -47.64 23.57
C ARG A 2 14.47 -47.46 22.18
N ILE A 3 13.61 -47.30 21.17
CA ILE A 3 14.01 -47.00 19.79
C ILE A 3 14.24 -45.48 19.69
N ARG A 4 15.51 -45.10 19.49
CA ARG A 4 15.90 -43.72 19.14
C ARG A 4 15.51 -43.46 17.69
N ARG A 5 14.62 -42.51 17.46
CA ARG A 5 14.36 -41.96 16.12
C ARG A 5 15.47 -40.98 15.77
N HIS A 6 16.28 -41.33 14.80
CA HIS A 6 17.21 -40.43 14.13
C HIS A 6 16.39 -39.40 13.34
N THR A 7 16.45 -38.13 13.73
CA THR A 7 15.95 -36.99 12.90
C THR A 7 17.09 -36.65 11.94
N SER A 8 16.91 -37.06 10.68
CA SER A 8 17.80 -36.70 9.58
C SER A 8 17.67 -35.20 9.28
N GLY A 9 18.80 -34.49 9.37
CA GLY A 9 18.95 -33.06 9.09
C GLY A 9 18.76 -32.74 7.59
N ALA A 10 17.64 -32.20 7.25
CA ALA A 10 17.34 -31.63 5.92
C ALA A 10 17.67 -30.11 5.86
N GLY A 11 18.82 -29.68 6.38
CA GLY A 11 19.18 -28.26 6.53
C GLY A 11 20.35 -27.75 5.65
N GLY A 12 21.14 -28.62 5.03
CA GLY A 12 22.39 -28.18 4.43
C GLY A 12 22.35 -27.69 2.97
N TRP A 13 21.60 -28.32 2.12
CA TRP A 13 21.67 -28.10 0.67
C TRP A 13 21.01 -26.81 0.17
N GLY A 14 19.94 -26.36 0.82
CA GLY A 14 19.26 -25.10 0.47
C GLY A 14 20.10 -23.85 0.73
N GLY A 15 20.98 -23.88 1.73
CA GLY A 15 21.87 -22.78 2.08
C GLY A 15 23.00 -22.60 1.06
N VAL A 16 23.63 -23.71 0.67
CA VAL A 16 24.75 -23.71 -0.29
C VAL A 16 24.27 -23.31 -1.70
N ALA A 17 23.17 -23.89 -2.17
CA ALA A 17 22.57 -23.52 -3.45
C ALA A 17 22.19 -22.03 -3.50
N ARG A 18 21.66 -21.48 -2.40
CA ARG A 18 21.30 -20.07 -2.29
C ARG A 18 22.54 -19.15 -2.24
N ALA A 19 23.64 -19.59 -1.60
CA ALA A 19 24.90 -18.85 -1.57
C ALA A 19 25.50 -18.78 -2.98
N ILE A 20 25.56 -19.90 -3.72
CA ILE A 20 26.04 -19.95 -5.10
C ILE A 20 25.18 -19.08 -6.01
N LEU A 21 23.85 -19.17 -5.91
CA LEU A 21 22.93 -18.32 -6.67
C LEU A 21 23.13 -16.82 -6.38
N ASN A 22 23.35 -16.45 -5.13
CA ASN A 22 23.60 -15.06 -4.74
C ASN A 22 24.97 -14.55 -5.21
N THR A 23 25.94 -15.41 -5.43
CA THR A 23 27.26 -15.05 -5.99
C THR A 23 27.17 -14.80 -7.50
N VAL A 24 26.41 -15.64 -8.22
CA VAL A 24 26.25 -15.53 -9.69
C VAL A 24 25.19 -14.48 -10.06
N LEU A 25 24.11 -14.38 -9.28
CA LEU A 25 22.99 -13.46 -9.48
C LEU A 25 22.72 -12.70 -8.19
N PRO A 26 23.56 -11.74 -7.82
CA PRO A 26 23.39 -11.02 -6.57
C PRO A 26 22.07 -10.24 -6.55
N PRO A 27 21.35 -10.25 -5.42
CA PRO A 27 20.12 -9.49 -5.30
C PRO A 27 20.41 -8.00 -5.52
N ARG A 28 19.53 -7.33 -6.27
CA ARG A 28 19.66 -5.90 -6.59
C ARG A 28 18.58 -5.09 -5.93
N CYS A 29 18.95 -3.87 -5.55
CA CYS A 29 18.01 -2.86 -5.07
C CYS A 29 16.94 -2.60 -6.13
N GLN A 30 15.68 -2.70 -5.74
CA GLN A 30 14.55 -2.56 -6.67
C GLN A 30 14.29 -1.10 -7.08
N ALA A 31 14.96 -0.14 -6.46
CA ALA A 31 14.86 1.28 -6.82
C ALA A 31 16.06 1.75 -7.67
N CYS A 32 17.29 1.59 -7.18
CA CYS A 32 18.47 2.12 -7.86
C CYS A 32 19.31 1.05 -8.60
N GLY A 33 18.98 -0.24 -8.48
CA GLY A 33 19.67 -1.32 -9.17
C GLY A 33 21.02 -1.75 -8.56
N CYS A 34 21.54 -1.08 -7.52
CA CYS A 34 22.79 -1.48 -6.87
C CYS A 34 22.70 -2.89 -6.28
N VAL A 35 23.83 -3.57 -6.18
CA VAL A 35 23.90 -4.90 -5.57
C VAL A 35 23.65 -4.81 -4.07
N LEU A 36 22.75 -5.65 -3.55
CA LEU A 36 22.46 -5.73 -2.13
C LEU A 36 23.46 -6.62 -1.43
N PRO A 37 23.87 -6.31 -0.18
CA PRO A 37 24.73 -7.20 0.61
C PRO A 37 24.03 -8.54 0.81
N CYS A 38 24.80 -9.62 0.63
CA CYS A 38 24.32 -10.97 0.90
C CYS A 38 24.08 -11.13 2.42
N PRO A 39 22.91 -11.61 2.86
CA PRO A 39 22.62 -11.76 4.28
C PRO A 39 23.60 -12.70 5.03
N ALA A 40 24.36 -13.50 4.29
CA ALA A 40 25.25 -14.52 4.85
C ALA A 40 26.74 -14.11 4.95
N THR A 41 27.18 -13.02 4.32
CA THR A 41 28.62 -12.72 4.17
C THR A 41 29.06 -11.29 4.48
N GLY A 42 28.13 -10.40 4.83
CA GLY A 42 28.50 -9.00 5.14
C GLY A 42 28.93 -8.83 6.60
N PRO A 43 30.01 -8.04 6.89
CA PRO A 43 30.27 -7.58 8.24
C PRO A 43 29.01 -6.87 8.75
N LYS A 44 28.73 -6.96 10.05
CA LYS A 44 27.65 -6.22 10.71
C LYS A 44 27.84 -4.73 10.40
N THR A 45 27.30 -4.28 9.26
CA THR A 45 27.35 -2.88 8.88
C THR A 45 26.70 -2.11 10.01
N THR A 46 27.44 -1.15 10.52
CA THR A 46 27.09 -0.15 11.51
C THR A 46 25.59 0.00 11.59
N GLU A 47 25.03 -0.48 12.69
CA GLU A 47 23.63 -0.37 13.01
C GLU A 47 23.28 1.13 12.96
N VAL A 48 22.60 1.53 11.89
CA VAL A 48 21.86 2.78 11.92
C VAL A 48 20.96 2.63 13.14
N PRO A 49 21.01 3.53 14.13
CA PRO A 49 20.28 3.37 15.38
C PRO A 49 18.82 3.07 15.05
N LEU A 50 18.36 1.87 15.39
CA LEU A 50 17.00 1.36 15.14
C LEU A 50 15.95 2.11 15.98
N GLU A 51 16.35 3.18 16.65
CA GLU A 51 15.56 3.91 17.64
C GLU A 51 14.50 4.81 17.03
N SER A 52 14.61 5.22 15.77
CA SER A 52 13.53 5.98 15.19
C SER A 52 12.38 5.05 14.75
N GLN A 53 11.19 5.34 15.21
CA GLN A 53 9.92 4.68 14.83
C GLN A 53 9.74 4.58 13.29
N ARG A 54 10.39 5.47 12.55
CA ARG A 54 10.49 5.51 11.09
C ARG A 54 11.18 4.25 10.53
N PHE A 55 12.36 3.89 11.05
CA PHE A 55 13.11 2.73 10.57
C PHE A 55 12.42 1.40 10.88
N ARG A 56 11.75 1.30 12.04
CA ARG A 56 10.96 0.09 12.38
C ARG A 56 9.83 -0.16 11.37
N SER A 57 9.21 0.90 10.86
CA SER A 57 8.11 0.75 9.89
C SER A 57 8.60 0.24 8.54
N VAL A 58 9.71 0.81 8.00
CA VAL A 58 10.25 0.46 6.68
C VAL A 58 11.17 -0.76 6.69
N ALA A 59 11.55 -1.29 7.85
CA ALA A 59 12.41 -2.48 7.98
C ALA A 59 11.86 -3.70 7.21
N THR A 60 10.57 -3.72 6.91
CA THR A 60 9.94 -4.75 6.09
C THR A 60 10.44 -4.76 4.64
N LEU A 61 11.05 -3.66 4.18
CA LEU A 61 11.59 -3.48 2.83
C LEU A 61 13.09 -3.80 2.75
N LYS A 62 13.75 -4.14 3.88
CA LYS A 62 15.13 -4.66 3.89
C LYS A 62 15.22 -5.89 2.98
N GLY A 63 16.27 -5.97 2.18
CA GLY A 63 16.45 -7.03 1.16
C GLY A 63 15.76 -6.74 -0.19
N TYR A 64 14.99 -5.67 -0.29
CA TYR A 64 14.44 -5.17 -1.55
C TYR A 64 14.98 -3.78 -1.92
N LEU A 65 15.40 -3.00 -0.94
CA LEU A 65 16.03 -1.69 -1.09
C LEU A 65 17.39 -1.69 -0.39
N CYS A 66 18.36 -0.96 -0.97
CA CYS A 66 19.62 -0.65 -0.29
C CYS A 66 19.37 0.35 0.85
N ALA A 67 20.41 0.59 1.67
CA ALA A 67 20.28 1.45 2.85
C ALA A 67 19.84 2.87 2.49
N ASP A 68 20.34 3.43 1.40
CA ASP A 68 20.01 4.80 0.98
C ASP A 68 18.59 4.89 0.44
N CYS A 69 18.19 4.01 -0.49
CA CYS A 69 16.81 3.95 -0.96
C CYS A 69 15.79 3.65 0.17
N LEU A 70 16.22 2.94 1.21
CA LEU A 70 15.38 2.69 2.39
C LEU A 70 15.20 3.95 3.24
N LYS A 71 16.24 4.80 3.35
CA LYS A 71 16.16 6.11 4.02
C LYS A 71 15.24 7.08 3.29
N ASP A 72 15.13 6.98 1.96
CA ASP A 72 14.27 7.85 1.16
C ASP A 72 12.78 7.57 1.35
N VAL A 73 12.40 6.36 1.78
CA VAL A 73 10.99 6.04 2.00
C VAL A 73 10.40 6.88 3.12
N ILE A 74 9.50 7.78 2.79
CA ILE A 74 8.85 8.70 3.73
C ILE A 74 7.55 8.09 4.24
N VAL A 75 7.55 7.68 5.51
CA VAL A 75 6.33 7.19 6.18
C VAL A 75 5.46 8.38 6.59
N ILE A 76 4.17 8.33 6.26
CA ILE A 76 3.22 9.38 6.62
C ILE A 76 3.01 9.41 8.13
N LYS A 77 3.01 10.62 8.70
CA LYS A 77 2.78 10.93 10.11
C LYS A 77 2.08 12.28 10.26
N SER A 78 1.54 12.52 11.44
CA SER A 78 1.01 13.84 11.80
C SER A 78 2.11 14.92 11.80
N PRO A 79 1.75 16.19 11.49
CA PRO A 79 0.40 16.61 11.14
C PRO A 79 0.00 16.25 9.70
N GLN A 80 -1.24 15.80 9.54
CA GLN A 80 -1.81 15.42 8.24
C GLN A 80 -3.28 15.85 8.14
N CYS A 81 -3.80 15.93 6.93
CA CYS A 81 -5.20 16.25 6.73
C CYS A 81 -6.14 15.20 7.37
N THR A 82 -7.06 15.65 8.21
CA THR A 82 -8.02 14.78 8.91
C THR A 82 -8.90 13.99 7.94
N CYS A 83 -9.19 14.53 6.76
CA CYS A 83 -9.99 13.86 5.72
C CYS A 83 -9.11 13.01 4.78
N CYS A 84 -8.24 13.63 3.98
CA CYS A 84 -7.54 12.91 2.90
C CYS A 84 -6.15 12.38 3.26
N GLY A 85 -5.64 12.62 4.48
CA GLY A 85 -4.31 12.16 4.92
C GLY A 85 -3.12 12.83 4.22
N GLN A 86 -3.31 14.02 3.59
CA GLN A 86 -2.21 14.82 3.06
C GLN A 86 -1.31 15.24 4.21
N MET A 87 -0.04 14.85 4.19
CA MET A 87 0.93 15.29 5.18
C MET A 87 1.28 16.76 4.92
N PHE A 88 1.37 17.57 5.98
CA PHE A 88 1.77 18.96 5.87
C PHE A 88 3.30 19.11 5.91
N ALA A 89 3.83 20.12 5.22
CA ALA A 89 5.25 20.40 5.17
C ALA A 89 5.78 20.86 6.54
N GLY A 90 5.03 21.71 7.26
CA GLY A 90 5.26 22.01 8.66
C GLY A 90 5.00 20.79 9.53
N ARG A 91 5.95 20.44 10.40
CA ARG A 91 5.86 19.22 11.23
C ARG A 91 5.27 19.47 12.61
N GLU A 92 4.76 20.67 12.85
CA GLU A 92 4.21 21.11 14.12
C GLU A 92 2.71 21.41 14.00
N GLY A 93 1.99 21.20 15.08
CA GLY A 93 0.56 21.44 15.18
C GLY A 93 -0.32 20.17 15.06
N PRO A 94 -1.63 20.32 15.29
CA PRO A 94 -2.59 19.22 15.20
C PRO A 94 -2.95 18.88 13.74
N ASP A 95 -3.50 17.68 13.55
CA ASP A 95 -4.14 17.30 12.30
C ASP A 95 -5.34 18.23 12.01
N HIS A 96 -5.45 18.74 10.78
CA HIS A 96 -6.53 19.64 10.36
C HIS A 96 -6.91 19.40 8.89
N LEU A 97 -7.98 20.03 8.41
CA LEU A 97 -8.38 19.92 7.00
C LEU A 97 -7.41 20.69 6.09
N CYS A 98 -6.96 20.07 5.01
CA CYS A 98 -6.22 20.80 3.98
C CYS A 98 -7.16 21.66 3.13
N GLY A 99 -6.63 22.71 2.49
CA GLY A 99 -7.42 23.65 1.67
C GLY A 99 -8.19 23.00 0.50
N ALA A 100 -7.80 21.81 0.04
CA ALA A 100 -8.58 21.08 -0.95
C ALA A 100 -9.78 20.36 -0.32
N CYS A 101 -9.64 19.85 0.89
CA CYS A 101 -10.72 19.14 1.60
C CYS A 101 -11.71 20.09 2.27
N SER A 102 -11.29 21.30 2.66
CA SER A 102 -12.22 22.32 3.17
C SER A 102 -13.23 22.81 2.11
N ARG A 103 -12.88 22.69 0.83
CA ARG A 103 -13.71 23.10 -0.32
C ARG A 103 -14.38 21.94 -1.07
N ARG A 104 -14.21 20.71 -0.62
CA ARG A 104 -14.69 19.53 -1.34
C ARG A 104 -15.30 18.52 -0.38
N LEU A 105 -16.53 18.12 -0.68
CA LEU A 105 -17.17 16.99 -0.02
C LEU A 105 -16.70 15.69 -0.67
N TRP A 106 -16.10 14.81 0.14
CA TRP A 106 -15.75 13.46 -0.25
C TRP A 106 -16.88 12.51 0.16
N GLN A 107 -17.03 11.42 -0.60
CA GLN A 107 -17.97 10.37 -0.24
C GLN A 107 -17.38 9.41 0.81
N PHE A 108 -16.06 9.29 0.92
CA PHE A 108 -15.43 8.56 2.02
C PHE A 108 -15.25 9.46 3.25
N GLY A 109 -15.27 8.83 4.44
CA GLY A 109 -15.04 9.52 5.70
C GLY A 109 -13.57 9.95 5.85
N ARG A 110 -12.66 8.99 5.90
CA ARG A 110 -11.22 9.23 6.04
C ARG A 110 -10.43 8.43 5.00
N ALA A 111 -9.41 9.07 4.43
CA ALA A 111 -8.38 8.38 3.65
C ALA A 111 -7.03 8.50 4.36
N ARG A 112 -6.30 7.39 4.45
CA ARG A 112 -4.95 7.32 5.02
C ARG A 112 -4.05 6.54 4.09
N ALA A 113 -2.75 6.77 4.20
CA ALA A 113 -1.75 6.02 3.46
C ALA A 113 -0.57 5.64 4.38
N ALA A 114 0.13 4.58 4.03
CA ALA A 114 1.28 4.14 4.82
C ALA A 114 2.49 5.05 4.60
N ALA A 115 2.74 5.47 3.36
CA ALA A 115 3.91 6.26 3.00
C ALA A 115 3.60 7.26 1.87
N VAL A 116 4.55 8.15 1.62
CA VAL A 116 4.55 9.05 0.46
C VAL A 116 4.89 8.24 -0.80
N PHE A 117 4.24 8.55 -1.91
CA PHE A 117 4.58 8.01 -3.22
C PHE A 117 5.80 8.75 -3.77
N ASP A 118 6.97 8.36 -3.31
CA ASP A 118 8.28 8.89 -3.69
C ASP A 118 9.03 7.96 -4.64
N THR A 119 10.25 8.33 -5.01
CA THR A 119 11.09 7.62 -5.97
C THR A 119 11.28 6.14 -5.61
N SER A 120 11.68 5.83 -4.38
CA SER A 120 11.99 4.46 -3.95
C SER A 120 10.73 3.59 -3.82
N LEU A 121 9.66 4.14 -3.25
CA LEU A 121 8.40 3.41 -3.12
C LEU A 121 7.67 3.29 -4.46
N ALA A 122 7.76 4.34 -5.31
CA ALA A 122 7.21 4.30 -6.66
C ALA A 122 7.83 3.20 -7.51
N ALA A 123 9.15 2.98 -7.41
CA ALA A 123 9.83 1.88 -8.10
C ALA A 123 9.29 0.51 -7.66
N LEU A 124 9.10 0.28 -6.34
CA LEU A 124 8.53 -0.97 -5.83
C LEU A 124 7.08 -1.19 -6.33
N VAL A 125 6.26 -0.13 -6.31
CA VAL A 125 4.89 -0.18 -6.83
C VAL A 125 4.88 -0.45 -8.34
N HIS A 126 5.81 0.14 -9.08
CA HIS A 126 5.97 -0.09 -10.51
C HIS A 126 6.34 -1.55 -10.81
N HIS A 127 7.31 -2.10 -10.09
CA HIS A 127 7.68 -3.51 -10.21
C HIS A 127 6.53 -4.46 -9.88
N LEU A 128 5.74 -4.14 -8.84
CA LEU A 128 4.53 -4.89 -8.52
C LEU A 128 3.52 -4.81 -9.66
N LYS A 129 3.29 -3.63 -10.26
CA LYS A 129 2.25 -3.41 -11.27
C LYS A 129 2.58 -3.97 -12.65
N TYR A 130 3.83 -3.84 -13.07
CA TYR A 130 4.20 -4.01 -14.49
C TYR A 130 5.23 -5.12 -14.74
N ASN A 131 6.03 -5.46 -13.73
CA ASN A 131 7.07 -6.47 -13.87
C ASN A 131 6.70 -7.80 -13.21
N ALA A 132 5.43 -8.01 -12.89
CA ALA A 132 4.87 -9.21 -12.28
C ALA A 132 5.63 -9.68 -11.00
N ARG A 133 6.33 -8.77 -10.30
CA ARG A 133 7.05 -9.08 -9.06
C ARG A 133 6.07 -9.17 -7.86
N THR A 134 5.15 -10.13 -7.93
CA THR A 134 4.09 -10.33 -6.92
C THR A 134 4.64 -10.59 -5.52
N GLY A 135 5.86 -11.11 -5.38
CA GLY A 135 6.55 -11.27 -4.11
C GLY A 135 6.72 -9.97 -3.29
N LEU A 136 6.69 -8.80 -3.96
CA LEU A 136 6.70 -7.50 -3.31
C LEU A 136 5.41 -7.20 -2.52
N ALA A 137 4.31 -7.87 -2.82
CA ALA A 137 3.06 -7.67 -2.09
C ALA A 137 3.20 -7.94 -0.59
N ARG A 138 4.01 -8.94 -0.20
CA ARG A 138 4.20 -9.30 1.21
C ARG A 138 4.95 -8.23 2.02
N PRO A 139 6.14 -7.74 1.64
CA PRO A 139 6.83 -6.67 2.38
C PRO A 139 6.07 -5.35 2.35
N LEU A 140 5.44 -4.98 1.22
CA LEU A 140 4.62 -3.79 1.09
C LEU A 140 3.34 -3.89 1.94
N GLY A 141 2.67 -5.03 1.92
CA GLY A 141 1.52 -5.27 2.78
C GLY A 141 1.86 -5.25 4.28
N ARG A 142 3.06 -5.70 4.68
CA ARG A 142 3.54 -5.54 6.06
C ARG A 142 3.68 -4.07 6.46
N LEU A 143 4.24 -3.25 5.58
CA LEU A 143 4.34 -1.81 5.81
C LEU A 143 2.94 -1.21 6.02
N MET A 144 2.01 -1.55 5.12
CA MET A 144 0.61 -1.12 5.23
C MET A 144 -0.02 -1.57 6.55
N LEU A 145 0.04 -2.86 6.89
CA LEU A 145 -0.61 -3.40 8.09
C LEU A 145 -0.10 -2.75 9.39
N LYS A 146 1.20 -2.48 9.48
CA LYS A 146 1.77 -1.75 10.61
C LYS A 146 1.18 -0.35 10.74
N LYS A 147 0.95 0.34 9.61
CA LYS A 147 0.39 1.69 9.60
C LYS A 147 -1.13 1.71 9.74
N LEU A 148 -1.83 0.70 9.24
CA LEU A 148 -3.26 0.56 9.44
C LEU A 148 -3.61 0.61 10.93
N ARG A 149 -2.91 -0.17 11.74
CA ARG A 149 -3.12 -0.25 13.20
C ARG A 149 -2.84 1.04 13.99
N VAL A 150 -2.20 2.01 13.36
CA VAL A 150 -2.03 3.36 13.94
C VAL A 150 -3.30 4.20 13.77
N TYR A 151 -4.09 3.91 12.73
CA TYR A 151 -5.25 4.70 12.36
C TYR A 151 -6.57 4.05 12.74
N TRP A 152 -6.63 2.72 12.72
CA TRP A 152 -7.84 1.92 12.98
C TRP A 152 -7.52 0.56 13.58
N ASP A 153 -8.44 0.05 14.37
CA ASP A 153 -8.51 -1.39 14.61
C ASP A 153 -9.19 -2.04 13.37
N PRO A 154 -8.54 -3.02 12.71
CA PRO A 154 -9.18 -3.73 11.61
C PRO A 154 -10.53 -4.37 11.97
N ALA A 155 -10.74 -4.73 13.23
CA ALA A 155 -12.00 -5.30 13.71
C ALA A 155 -13.20 -4.32 13.71
N GLU A 156 -12.92 -3.02 13.55
CA GLU A 156 -13.99 -2.02 13.41
C GLU A 156 -14.73 -2.09 12.08
N PHE A 157 -14.21 -2.81 11.09
CA PHE A 157 -14.77 -2.91 9.75
C PHE A 157 -15.51 -4.23 9.55
N ASP A 158 -16.67 -4.15 8.90
CA ASP A 158 -17.43 -5.32 8.47
C ASP A 158 -16.85 -5.92 7.17
N ALA A 159 -16.18 -5.10 6.35
CA ALA A 159 -15.52 -5.56 5.13
C ALA A 159 -14.27 -4.76 4.77
N LEU A 160 -13.25 -5.49 4.31
CA LEU A 160 -12.04 -4.96 3.66
C LEU A 160 -12.13 -5.25 2.16
N VAL A 161 -12.24 -4.21 1.35
CA VAL A 161 -12.54 -4.35 -0.07
C VAL A 161 -11.39 -3.80 -0.92
N PRO A 162 -10.70 -4.64 -1.70
CA PRO A 162 -9.68 -4.14 -2.60
C PRO A 162 -10.34 -3.40 -3.77
N ILE A 163 -9.85 -2.23 -4.12
CA ILE A 163 -10.35 -1.49 -5.29
C ILE A 163 -10.11 -2.33 -6.55
N PRO A 164 -11.18 -2.63 -7.33
CA PRO A 164 -11.07 -3.52 -8.47
C PRO A 164 -10.42 -2.87 -9.70
N LEU A 165 -9.70 -3.67 -10.46
CA LEU A 165 -9.29 -3.34 -11.82
C LEU A 165 -10.43 -3.63 -12.80
N HIS A 166 -10.45 -2.89 -13.91
CA HIS A 166 -11.27 -3.27 -15.06
C HIS A 166 -10.85 -4.64 -15.60
N PRO A 167 -11.76 -5.51 -16.05
CA PRO A 167 -11.43 -6.85 -16.55
C PRO A 167 -10.32 -6.87 -17.61
N GLY A 168 -10.31 -5.90 -18.53
CA GLY A 168 -9.25 -5.78 -19.53
C GLY A 168 -7.87 -5.55 -18.94
N ARG A 169 -7.77 -4.72 -17.88
CA ARG A 169 -6.50 -4.52 -17.15
C ARG A 169 -6.11 -5.73 -16.32
N LEU A 170 -7.11 -6.39 -15.73
CA LEU A 170 -6.88 -7.60 -14.95
C LEU A 170 -6.33 -8.72 -15.85
N ARG A 171 -6.90 -8.92 -17.05
CA ARG A 171 -6.37 -9.89 -18.04
C ARG A 171 -4.94 -9.55 -18.48
N LYS A 172 -4.66 -8.26 -18.78
CA LYS A 172 -3.32 -7.83 -19.19
C LYS A 172 -2.27 -7.99 -18.08
N ARG A 173 -2.66 -7.76 -16.81
CA ARG A 173 -1.74 -7.78 -15.67
C ARG A 173 -1.65 -9.14 -15.00
N GLY A 174 -2.69 -9.98 -15.12
CA GLY A 174 -2.81 -11.29 -14.47
C GLY A 174 -3.28 -11.24 -13.02
N PHE A 175 -3.25 -10.08 -12.36
CA PHE A 175 -3.63 -9.93 -10.95
C PHE A 175 -4.10 -8.51 -10.62
N ASN A 176 -4.79 -8.37 -9.48
CA ASN A 176 -5.11 -7.08 -8.88
C ASN A 176 -4.12 -6.80 -7.72
N GLN A 177 -3.33 -5.75 -7.84
CA GLN A 177 -2.32 -5.37 -6.84
C GLN A 177 -2.93 -5.08 -5.47
N SER A 178 -4.08 -4.41 -5.42
CA SER A 178 -4.78 -4.08 -4.17
C SER A 178 -5.27 -5.35 -3.47
N ALA A 179 -5.73 -6.33 -4.24
CA ALA A 179 -6.10 -7.65 -3.71
C ALA A 179 -4.88 -8.43 -3.19
N LEU A 180 -3.73 -8.38 -3.89
CA LEU A 180 -2.49 -9.02 -3.41
C LEU A 180 -1.99 -8.39 -2.09
N LEU A 181 -2.05 -7.06 -1.97
CA LEU A 181 -1.70 -6.36 -0.74
C LEU A 181 -2.61 -6.81 0.41
N LEU A 182 -3.92 -6.83 0.20
CA LEU A 182 -4.89 -7.29 1.19
C LEU A 182 -4.69 -8.76 1.56
N GLN A 183 -4.48 -9.64 0.56
CA GLN A 183 -4.21 -11.06 0.80
C GLN A 183 -2.97 -11.27 1.69
N SER A 184 -1.94 -10.42 1.54
CA SER A 184 -0.76 -10.48 2.40
C SER A 184 -1.09 -10.20 3.87
N TRP A 185 -2.08 -9.33 4.18
CA TRP A 185 -2.52 -9.09 5.56
C TRP A 185 -3.18 -10.31 6.17
N ILE A 186 -4.04 -11.00 5.40
CA ILE A 186 -4.72 -12.21 5.83
C ILE A 186 -3.71 -13.32 6.16
N GLN A 187 -2.71 -13.50 5.28
CA GLN A 187 -1.66 -14.50 5.49
C GLN A 187 -0.81 -14.20 6.73
N MET A 188 -0.57 -12.93 7.02
CA MET A 188 0.13 -12.51 8.23
C MET A 188 -0.75 -12.60 9.46
N GLY A 189 -2.03 -12.27 9.35
CA GLY A 189 -3.00 -12.30 10.46
C GLY A 189 -3.17 -13.68 11.08
N LYS A 190 -3.05 -14.74 10.29
CA LYS A 190 -3.06 -16.13 10.78
C LYS A 190 -1.94 -16.47 11.78
N LYS A 191 -0.90 -15.63 11.85
CA LYS A 191 0.32 -15.84 12.64
C LYS A 191 0.50 -14.87 13.81
N VAL A 192 -0.42 -13.92 13.97
CA VAL A 192 -0.28 -12.83 14.96
C VAL A 192 -1.58 -12.68 15.73
N PRO A 193 -1.55 -12.61 17.08
CA PRO A 193 -2.69 -12.25 17.89
C PRO A 193 -3.31 -10.93 17.37
N ASN A 194 -4.62 -10.83 17.29
CA ASN A 194 -5.34 -9.67 16.72
C ASN A 194 -5.02 -9.38 15.25
N GLY A 195 -4.69 -10.41 14.47
CA GLY A 195 -4.52 -10.31 13.02
C GLY A 195 -5.81 -9.93 12.30
N VAL A 196 -5.66 -9.50 11.03
CA VAL A 196 -6.82 -9.24 10.17
C VAL A 196 -7.55 -10.55 9.94
N ASN A 197 -8.82 -10.62 10.33
CA ASN A 197 -9.65 -11.79 10.09
C ASN A 197 -9.86 -11.98 8.57
N ALA A 198 -9.62 -13.18 8.09
CA ALA A 198 -9.78 -13.51 6.66
C ALA A 198 -11.21 -13.32 6.17
N SER A 199 -12.22 -13.51 7.03
CA SER A 199 -13.63 -13.31 6.70
C SER A 199 -14.00 -11.86 6.38
N LEU A 200 -13.21 -10.89 6.86
CA LEU A 200 -13.42 -9.47 6.56
C LEU A 200 -12.97 -9.09 5.14
N ALA A 201 -12.10 -9.87 4.52
CA ALA A 201 -11.66 -9.61 3.17
C ALA A 201 -12.63 -10.18 2.17
N ILE A 202 -13.42 -9.31 1.52
CA ILE A 202 -14.46 -9.70 0.56
C ILE A 202 -14.07 -9.23 -0.85
N PRO A 203 -13.19 -9.95 -1.55
CA PRO A 203 -12.93 -9.68 -2.95
C PRO A 203 -14.21 -9.91 -3.76
N GLY A 204 -14.45 -9.04 -4.78
CA GLY A 204 -15.64 -9.12 -5.61
C GLY A 204 -16.91 -8.52 -4.99
N LEU A 205 -16.80 -7.80 -3.87
CA LEU A 205 -17.91 -6.99 -3.33
C LEU A 205 -18.13 -5.72 -4.17
N LEU A 206 -17.13 -5.29 -4.92
CA LEU A 206 -17.17 -4.17 -5.84
C LEU A 206 -16.55 -4.58 -7.17
N GLU A 207 -17.18 -4.21 -8.29
CA GLU A 207 -16.71 -4.47 -9.65
C GLU A 207 -16.49 -3.17 -10.40
N ARG A 208 -15.47 -3.14 -11.27
CA ARG A 208 -15.25 -2.05 -12.22
C ARG A 208 -15.78 -2.44 -13.58
N ILE A 209 -16.82 -1.74 -14.04
CA ILE A 209 -17.57 -2.09 -15.26
C ILE A 209 -17.19 -1.24 -16.48
N LYS A 210 -16.55 -0.05 -16.27
CA LYS A 210 -16.11 0.79 -17.39
C LYS A 210 -14.60 0.69 -17.61
N PRO A 211 -14.15 0.47 -18.85
CA PRO A 211 -12.76 0.70 -19.20
C PRO A 211 -12.51 2.20 -19.08
N THR A 212 -11.59 2.60 -18.24
CA THR A 212 -11.08 3.96 -18.24
C THR A 212 -9.67 3.91 -18.79
N GLU A 213 -9.36 4.79 -19.72
CA GLU A 213 -8.03 4.91 -20.31
C GLU A 213 -6.94 5.11 -19.24
N SER A 214 -5.70 4.86 -19.61
CA SER A 214 -4.57 5.11 -18.72
C SER A 214 -4.63 6.56 -18.25
N GLN A 215 -4.67 6.77 -16.93
CA GLN A 215 -4.78 8.12 -16.33
C GLN A 215 -3.48 8.94 -16.45
N THR A 216 -2.47 8.41 -17.15
CA THR A 216 -1.25 9.13 -17.53
C THR A 216 -1.61 10.16 -18.60
N GLY A 217 -1.54 11.44 -18.25
CA GLY A 217 -1.83 12.57 -19.15
C GLY A 217 -3.16 13.27 -18.96
N LEU A 218 -4.17 12.66 -18.32
CA LEU A 218 -5.47 13.30 -18.12
C LEU A 218 -5.44 14.28 -16.93
N GLY A 219 -6.07 15.44 -17.13
CA GLY A 219 -6.31 16.43 -16.10
C GLY A 219 -7.23 15.92 -14.97
N ARG A 220 -7.23 16.61 -13.83
CA ARG A 220 -8.03 16.22 -12.64
C ARG A 220 -9.54 16.12 -12.93
N ARG A 221 -10.10 17.05 -13.72
CA ARG A 221 -11.52 17.09 -14.09
C ARG A 221 -11.90 15.91 -14.97
N GLU A 222 -11.07 15.59 -15.96
CA GLU A 222 -11.27 14.47 -16.87
C GLU A 222 -11.21 13.12 -16.15
N ARG A 223 -10.31 12.97 -15.16
CA ARG A 223 -10.26 11.77 -14.31
C ARG A 223 -11.54 11.54 -13.51
N VAL A 224 -12.18 12.60 -13.04
CA VAL A 224 -13.47 12.50 -12.32
C VAL A 224 -14.58 12.11 -13.27
N ALA A 225 -14.67 12.74 -14.44
CA ALA A 225 -15.69 12.45 -15.45
C ALA A 225 -15.60 10.99 -15.96
N ASN A 226 -14.40 10.52 -16.26
CA ASN A 226 -14.15 9.15 -16.73
C ASN A 226 -14.51 8.06 -15.72
N LEU A 227 -14.53 8.39 -14.42
CA LEU A 227 -14.82 7.43 -13.36
C LEU A 227 -16.29 7.39 -12.96
N LYS A 228 -17.11 8.34 -13.41
CA LYS A 228 -18.53 8.39 -13.05
C LYS A 228 -19.25 7.10 -13.49
N ASN A 229 -19.90 6.44 -12.53
CA ASN A 229 -20.58 5.15 -12.72
C ASN A 229 -19.67 4.05 -13.30
N ALA A 230 -18.38 4.07 -12.93
CA ALA A 230 -17.42 3.04 -13.38
C ALA A 230 -17.43 1.79 -12.49
N PHE A 231 -18.10 1.85 -11.35
CA PHE A 231 -18.17 0.76 -10.39
C PHE A 231 -19.61 0.36 -10.10
N ARG A 232 -19.80 -0.87 -9.65
CA ARG A 232 -21.08 -1.38 -9.14
C ARG A 232 -20.85 -2.41 -8.04
N VAL A 233 -21.84 -2.58 -7.16
CA VAL A 233 -21.97 -3.78 -6.30
C VAL A 233 -22.64 -4.86 -7.15
N PRO A 234 -22.08 -6.08 -7.27
CA PRO A 234 -22.65 -7.14 -8.07
C PRO A 234 -24.04 -7.58 -7.56
N ARG A 235 -24.88 -8.07 -8.47
CA ARG A 235 -26.19 -8.64 -8.08
C ARG A 235 -26.02 -9.79 -7.08
N GLY A 236 -26.87 -9.86 -6.08
CA GLY A 236 -26.81 -10.86 -5.02
C GLY A 236 -25.77 -10.60 -3.93
N LYS A 237 -25.03 -9.50 -3.98
CA LYS A 237 -24.18 -9.02 -2.89
C LYS A 237 -24.88 -7.89 -2.14
N THR A 238 -24.78 -7.92 -0.81
CA THR A 238 -25.27 -6.83 0.05
C THR A 238 -24.12 -6.15 0.78
N VAL A 239 -24.25 -4.86 0.97
CA VAL A 239 -23.34 -4.02 1.77
C VAL A 239 -24.12 -3.19 2.79
N THR A 240 -25.42 -3.45 2.92
CA THR A 240 -26.33 -2.67 3.76
C THR A 240 -25.86 -2.66 5.21
N GLY A 241 -25.67 -1.47 5.75
CA GLY A 241 -25.20 -1.25 7.11
C GLY A 241 -23.70 -1.45 7.33
N PHE A 242 -22.93 -1.91 6.33
CA PHE A 242 -21.50 -2.21 6.48
C PHE A 242 -20.65 -0.97 6.67
N LYS A 243 -19.70 -1.05 7.61
CA LYS A 243 -18.53 -0.16 7.70
C LYS A 243 -17.42 -0.78 6.86
N ILE A 244 -17.04 -0.14 5.76
CA ILE A 244 -16.13 -0.69 4.75
C ILE A 244 -14.81 0.06 4.75
N LEU A 245 -13.69 -0.68 4.69
CA LEU A 245 -12.37 -0.14 4.36
C LEU A 245 -12.01 -0.51 2.92
N LEU A 246 -11.92 0.49 2.05
CA LEU A 246 -11.35 0.35 0.72
C LEU A 246 -9.83 0.28 0.79
N VAL A 247 -9.23 -0.68 0.10
CA VAL A 247 -7.78 -0.89 0.05
C VAL A 247 -7.28 -0.68 -1.36
N ASP A 248 -6.23 0.17 -1.53
CA ASP A 248 -5.59 0.40 -2.82
C ASP A 248 -4.07 0.56 -2.68
N ASP A 249 -3.35 0.62 -3.79
CA ASP A 249 -1.91 0.82 -3.79
C ASP A 249 -1.53 2.30 -3.71
N VAL A 250 -2.13 3.18 -4.50
CA VAL A 250 -1.75 4.61 -4.54
C VAL A 250 -2.96 5.54 -4.55
N PHE A 251 -3.02 6.42 -3.58
CA PHE A 251 -3.96 7.54 -3.54
C PHE A 251 -3.34 8.76 -4.25
N THR A 252 -3.82 9.07 -5.44
CA THR A 252 -3.38 10.24 -6.21
C THR A 252 -4.35 11.42 -5.99
N THR A 253 -5.32 11.58 -6.87
CA THR A 253 -6.36 12.61 -6.76
C THR A 253 -7.52 12.22 -5.85
N GLY A 254 -7.59 10.96 -5.43
CA GLY A 254 -8.69 10.38 -4.68
C GLY A 254 -9.96 10.09 -5.51
N ALA A 255 -9.95 10.36 -6.82
CA ALA A 255 -11.14 10.22 -7.66
C ALA A 255 -11.67 8.77 -7.71
N THR A 256 -10.78 7.78 -7.83
CA THR A 256 -11.15 6.36 -7.82
C THR A 256 -11.76 5.95 -6.48
N ALA A 257 -11.09 6.28 -5.38
CA ALA A 257 -11.58 5.97 -4.04
C ALA A 257 -12.94 6.64 -3.74
N ASN A 258 -13.09 7.89 -4.18
CA ASN A 258 -14.34 8.64 -4.02
C ASN A 258 -15.51 8.01 -4.79
N GLU A 259 -15.28 7.56 -6.03
CA GLU A 259 -16.33 6.91 -6.83
C GLU A 259 -16.66 5.51 -6.29
N CYS A 260 -15.69 4.75 -5.80
CA CYS A 260 -15.93 3.49 -5.11
C CYS A 260 -16.76 3.70 -3.84
N ALA A 261 -16.41 4.70 -3.03
CA ALA A 261 -17.15 5.04 -1.82
C ALA A 261 -18.59 5.46 -2.15
N ARG A 262 -18.79 6.33 -3.16
CA ARG A 262 -20.12 6.71 -3.62
C ARG A 262 -20.97 5.50 -4.01
N THR A 263 -20.41 4.59 -4.77
CA THR A 263 -21.10 3.36 -5.21
C THR A 263 -21.52 2.48 -4.03
N LEU A 264 -20.63 2.29 -3.05
CA LEU A 264 -20.93 1.49 -1.87
C LEU A 264 -21.98 2.14 -0.97
N LEU A 265 -21.89 3.45 -0.74
CA LEU A 265 -22.88 4.20 0.04
C LEU A 265 -24.27 4.17 -0.62
N GLN A 266 -24.34 4.31 -1.94
CA GLN A 266 -25.60 4.19 -2.71
C GLN A 266 -26.19 2.78 -2.66
N ALA A 267 -25.34 1.76 -2.45
CA ALA A 267 -25.77 0.38 -2.25
C ALA A 267 -26.12 0.06 -0.77
N GLY A 268 -26.14 1.07 0.13
CA GLY A 268 -26.58 0.96 1.51
C GLY A 268 -25.46 0.76 2.54
N ALA A 269 -24.19 0.89 2.19
CA ALA A 269 -23.11 0.87 3.18
C ALA A 269 -23.29 2.03 4.19
N ARG A 270 -23.01 1.76 5.47
CA ARG A 270 -23.11 2.75 6.56
C ARG A 270 -22.00 3.80 6.46
N SER A 271 -20.78 3.37 6.18
CA SER A 271 -19.62 4.24 6.02
C SER A 271 -18.52 3.57 5.22
N VAL A 272 -17.69 4.40 4.56
CA VAL A 272 -16.55 3.94 3.77
C VAL A 272 -15.33 4.77 4.14
N ASP A 273 -14.27 4.10 4.58
CA ASP A 273 -12.93 4.67 4.74
C ASP A 273 -11.98 4.12 3.67
N VAL A 274 -10.81 4.74 3.51
CA VAL A 274 -9.83 4.38 2.47
C VAL A 274 -8.46 4.20 3.08
N PHE A 275 -7.78 3.12 2.75
CA PHE A 275 -6.38 2.91 3.11
C PHE A 275 -5.54 2.48 1.92
N THR A 276 -4.42 3.18 1.71
CA THR A 276 -3.52 2.92 0.58
C THR A 276 -2.08 2.67 1.04
N LEU A 277 -1.29 2.00 0.22
CA LEU A 277 0.13 1.84 0.46
C LEU A 277 0.84 3.20 0.39
N ALA A 278 0.52 3.99 -0.63
CA ALA A 278 1.16 5.27 -0.84
C ALA A 278 0.16 6.36 -1.22
N ARG A 279 0.57 7.62 -1.02
CA ARG A 279 -0.13 8.76 -1.59
C ARG A 279 0.84 9.76 -2.21
N THR A 280 0.43 10.40 -3.30
CA THR A 280 1.16 11.53 -3.87
C THR A 280 1.01 12.75 -2.97
N GLN A 281 2.11 13.44 -2.70
CA GLN A 281 2.07 14.75 -2.05
C GLN A 281 1.63 15.81 -3.07
N ILE A 282 0.78 16.71 -2.63
CA ILE A 282 0.46 17.90 -3.40
C ILE A 282 1.47 18.95 -2.92
N GLU A 283 2.44 19.29 -3.76
CA GLU A 283 3.27 20.45 -3.52
C GLU A 283 2.36 21.68 -3.65
N TYR A 284 2.03 22.31 -2.55
CA TYR A 284 1.54 23.67 -2.59
C TYR A 284 2.75 24.51 -2.97
N GLY A 285 2.80 24.98 -4.23
CA GLY A 285 3.88 25.79 -4.73
C GLY A 285 4.21 26.90 -3.73
N THR A 286 5.40 26.85 -3.17
CA THR A 286 6.06 28.03 -2.66
C THR A 286 6.13 28.99 -3.84
N ARG A 287 5.29 30.02 -3.86
CA ARG A 287 5.50 31.14 -4.77
C ARG A 287 6.94 31.58 -4.55
N ASN A 288 7.76 31.37 -5.57
CA ASN A 288 9.08 31.97 -5.64
C ASN A 288 8.90 33.50 -5.52
N HIS A 289 8.99 34.02 -4.32
CA HIS A 289 9.31 35.42 -4.13
C HIS A 289 10.80 35.57 -4.34
N GLY A 290 11.17 36.22 -5.43
CA GLY A 290 12.49 36.84 -5.56
C GLY A 290 13.43 36.15 -6.55
N LYS A 291 13.25 36.41 -7.83
CA LYS A 291 14.33 36.84 -8.70
C LYS A 291 13.94 38.23 -9.18
N THR A 292 14.37 39.22 -8.40
CA THR A 292 14.62 40.54 -8.90
C THR A 292 16.12 40.66 -9.09
N SER A 293 16.48 40.89 -10.35
CA SER A 293 17.68 41.56 -10.90
C SER A 293 19.04 41.14 -10.35
#